data_c48f1da1d3c75dcff8039da5cce431c8
#
_entry.id   c48f1da1d3c75dcff8039da5cce431c8
#
_cell.length_a   1.000
_cell.length_b   1.000
_cell.length_c   1.000
_cell.angle_alpha   90.00
_cell.angle_beta   90.00
_cell.angle_gamma   90.00
#
_symmetry.space_group_name_H-M   'P 1'
#
loop_
_entity.id
_entity.type
_entity.pdbx_description
1 polymer ?
#
loop_
_entity_poly.entity_id
_entity_poly.type
_entity_poly.pdbx_seq_one_letter_code
_entity_poly.pdbx_strand_id
1 'polypeptide(L)'
;MLNVFRSHHKKIMWVLAIIIVPAFALWGGMSFLQEKKQNTVAKIGNHVVTQEEFKYYVNMAQLYFAFLDMPDKEKRINKQDVMQTSLDYLLLLWKANKENIRVNDTEIIETIKKIKNFSKDGQFNKKYYLNFLKYTRMEPRAFEEYIRNFLKIDKLYQKYVKIAPSESEAKKLYKKDTQTAKIEYILIPYDKFKEQIKITQDEIKNYYEKNKPSFRQEPKIKLKYAIVKDNQEVMEKIVKNINSIKTIDELKEKFSVEIKETGFIGIKDPIEGLGWQPAINKIAFALKKKKISAPLDTSIGYIFLQKEDEKPSLIPELADIKQEVEDKMKIELTKEQVVRLAKDTMQKVKNTANNLKKIADQEHLDYKETASFKYYDYIEGVGLNEAISKIVFSLKKGETYPYPLFLQKGAYIIELKEISLFDEKDFTAKKEEYAQKLKSYLEVKGKMQLISDIKKESKAKF
;
A
#
# COMPACT_ATOMS: atom_id res chain seq x y z
N MET A 1 -50.74 48.88 18.23
CA MET A 1 -49.56 48.33 17.52
C MET A 1 -49.56 46.79 17.46
N LEU A 2 -50.00 46.09 18.49
CA LEU A 2 -50.02 44.61 18.49
C LEU A 2 -50.99 43.94 17.50
N ASN A 3 -52.06 44.59 17.10
CA ASN A 3 -53.06 44.01 16.17
C ASN A 3 -52.60 44.04 14.69
N VAL A 4 -51.70 44.94 14.30
CA VAL A 4 -51.09 44.97 12.94
C VAL A 4 -50.10 43.85 12.77
N PHE A 5 -49.39 43.46 13.83
CA PHE A 5 -48.45 42.33 13.81
C PHE A 5 -49.19 40.98 13.67
N ARG A 6 -50.37 40.82 14.25
CA ARG A 6 -51.14 39.55 14.17
C ARG A 6 -51.81 39.33 12.80
N SER A 7 -52.18 40.38 12.08
CA SER A 7 -52.84 40.25 10.77
C SER A 7 -51.88 40.06 9.60
N HIS A 8 -50.62 40.45 9.76
CA HIS A 8 -49.63 40.42 8.69
C HIS A 8 -48.40 39.56 9.00
N HIS A 9 -48.43 38.72 10.06
CA HIS A 9 -47.27 37.95 10.50
C HIS A 9 -46.69 37.02 9.40
N LYS A 10 -47.53 36.44 8.52
CA LYS A 10 -47.06 35.65 7.38
C LYS A 10 -46.30 36.49 6.36
N LYS A 11 -46.77 37.69 6.05
CA LYS A 11 -46.06 38.62 5.11
C LYS A 11 -44.77 39.15 5.70
N ILE A 12 -44.77 39.50 6.98
CA ILE A 12 -43.60 39.97 7.73
C ILE A 12 -42.54 38.82 7.84
N MET A 13 -43.00 37.57 8.10
CA MET A 13 -42.11 36.40 8.09
C MET A 13 -41.47 36.17 6.72
N TRP A 14 -42.21 36.33 5.63
CA TRP A 14 -41.67 36.19 4.27
C TRP A 14 -40.68 37.32 3.91
N VAL A 15 -40.92 38.56 4.30
CA VAL A 15 -40.00 39.68 4.10
C VAL A 15 -38.72 39.49 4.93
N LEU A 16 -38.84 39.04 6.18
CA LEU A 16 -37.70 38.70 7.03
C LEU A 16 -36.90 37.49 6.47
N ALA A 17 -37.58 36.48 5.97
CA ALA A 17 -36.91 35.35 5.33
C ALA A 17 -36.12 35.73 4.06
N ILE A 18 -36.69 36.65 3.22
CA ILE A 18 -36.04 37.16 2.01
C ILE A 18 -34.81 38.02 2.33
N ILE A 19 -34.77 38.67 3.48
CA ILE A 19 -33.62 39.51 3.90
C ILE A 19 -32.59 38.70 4.68
N ILE A 20 -33.03 37.84 5.59
CA ILE A 20 -32.16 37.14 6.53
C ILE A 20 -31.51 35.91 5.84
N VAL A 21 -32.21 35.17 4.99
CA VAL A 21 -31.67 33.98 4.31
C VAL A 21 -30.50 34.30 3.37
N PRO A 22 -30.56 35.37 2.52
CA PRO A 22 -29.39 35.78 1.73
C PRO A 22 -28.25 36.30 2.56
N ALA A 23 -28.51 37.03 3.67
CA ALA A 23 -27.47 37.54 4.56
C ALA A 23 -26.73 36.38 5.26
N PHE A 24 -27.44 35.35 5.71
CA PHE A 24 -26.80 34.12 6.22
C PHE A 24 -26.10 33.28 5.14
N ALA A 25 -26.66 33.23 3.92
CA ALA A 25 -26.03 32.58 2.79
C ALA A 25 -24.75 33.27 2.32
N LEU A 26 -24.70 34.60 2.38
CA LEU A 26 -23.51 35.37 2.00
C LEU A 26 -22.44 35.42 3.11
N TRP A 27 -22.84 35.43 4.38
CA TRP A 27 -21.90 35.51 5.50
C TRP A 27 -21.45 34.13 6.01
N GLY A 28 -22.33 33.11 5.97
CA GLY A 28 -22.00 31.75 6.33
C GLY A 28 -21.31 30.95 5.20
N GLY A 29 -21.55 31.32 3.93
CA GLY A 29 -21.06 30.58 2.78
C GLY A 29 -19.55 30.71 2.52
N MET A 30 -18.91 31.81 2.89
CA MET A 30 -17.48 31.99 2.68
C MET A 30 -16.62 31.32 3.74
N SER A 31 -17.03 31.24 4.97
CA SER A 31 -16.37 30.46 6.03
C SER A 31 -16.55 28.96 5.82
N PHE A 32 -17.73 28.53 5.35
CA PHE A 32 -18.01 27.11 5.07
C PHE A 32 -17.18 26.51 3.91
N LEU A 33 -16.81 27.31 2.93
CA LEU A 33 -15.98 26.86 1.80
C LEU A 33 -14.49 26.80 2.15
N GLN A 34 -14.05 27.56 3.14
CA GLN A 34 -12.66 27.59 3.60
C GLN A 34 -12.37 26.49 4.64
N GLU A 35 -13.33 26.16 5.52
CA GLU A 35 -13.23 25.04 6.46
C GLU A 35 -13.32 23.66 5.76
N LYS A 36 -14.10 23.53 4.68
CA LYS A 36 -14.23 22.24 3.96
C LYS A 36 -12.94 21.72 3.34
N LYS A 37 -11.95 22.55 3.04
CA LYS A 37 -10.69 22.09 2.45
C LYS A 37 -9.69 21.54 3.47
N GLN A 38 -9.79 21.89 4.74
CA GLN A 38 -8.83 21.46 5.78
C GLN A 38 -9.14 20.11 6.45
N ASN A 39 -10.39 19.63 6.38
CA ASN A 39 -10.83 18.41 7.08
C ASN A 39 -11.29 17.28 6.14
N THR A 40 -10.81 17.26 4.90
CA THR A 40 -11.20 16.21 3.94
C THR A 40 -10.29 15.00 4.06
N VAL A 41 -10.86 13.84 4.37
CA VAL A 41 -10.16 12.55 4.42
C VAL A 41 -10.22 11.82 3.07
N ALA A 42 -11.39 11.86 2.41
CA ALA A 42 -11.62 11.17 1.16
C ALA A 42 -12.66 11.88 0.29
N LYS A 43 -12.64 11.57 -1.01
CA LYS A 43 -13.72 11.93 -1.94
C LYS A 43 -14.20 10.67 -2.64
N ILE A 44 -15.52 10.39 -2.59
CA ILE A 44 -16.15 9.24 -3.25
C ILE A 44 -17.25 9.73 -4.18
N GLY A 45 -17.03 9.58 -5.47
CA GLY A 45 -17.90 10.22 -6.47
C GLY A 45 -17.90 11.74 -6.26
N ASN A 46 -19.09 12.29 -6.00
CA ASN A 46 -19.27 13.72 -5.71
C ASN A 46 -19.29 14.05 -4.19
N HIS A 47 -19.26 13.03 -3.34
CA HIS A 47 -19.31 13.19 -1.88
C HIS A 47 -17.90 13.39 -1.31
N VAL A 48 -17.76 14.45 -0.48
CA VAL A 48 -16.53 14.76 0.25
C VAL A 48 -16.69 14.24 1.68
N VAL A 49 -15.84 13.34 2.09
CA VAL A 49 -15.83 12.73 3.42
C VAL A 49 -14.95 13.55 4.34
N THR A 50 -15.54 14.12 5.39
CA THR A 50 -14.82 14.87 6.41
C THR A 50 -14.19 13.95 7.45
N GLN A 51 -13.25 14.49 8.27
CA GLN A 51 -12.67 13.75 9.41
C GLN A 51 -13.75 13.31 10.40
N GLU A 52 -14.75 14.15 10.65
CA GLU A 52 -15.85 13.82 11.57
C GLU A 52 -16.70 12.66 11.04
N GLU A 53 -17.07 12.69 9.77
CA GLU A 53 -17.76 11.58 9.12
C GLU A 53 -16.90 10.31 9.09
N PHE A 54 -15.61 10.44 8.80
CA PHE A 54 -14.70 9.30 8.75
C PHE A 54 -14.50 8.61 10.10
N LYS A 55 -14.60 9.35 11.20
CA LYS A 55 -14.56 8.80 12.56
C LYS A 55 -15.59 7.71 12.80
N TYR A 56 -16.75 7.79 12.14
CA TYR A 56 -17.75 6.73 12.18
C TYR A 56 -17.19 5.39 11.66
N TYR A 57 -16.49 5.41 10.54
CA TYR A 57 -15.89 4.19 9.93
C TYR A 57 -14.72 3.68 10.75
N VAL A 58 -13.97 4.57 11.40
CA VAL A 58 -12.90 4.19 12.33
C VAL A 58 -13.48 3.45 13.54
N ASN A 59 -14.55 3.97 14.14
CA ASN A 59 -15.24 3.30 15.24
C ASN A 59 -15.81 1.94 14.82
N MET A 60 -16.36 1.85 13.61
CA MET A 60 -16.86 0.61 13.03
C MET A 60 -15.73 -0.43 12.85
N ALA A 61 -14.57 0.00 12.34
CA ALA A 61 -13.41 -0.87 12.21
C ALA A 61 -12.89 -1.35 13.57
N GLN A 62 -12.79 -0.47 14.56
CA GLN A 62 -12.40 -0.84 15.92
C GLN A 62 -13.37 -1.84 16.54
N LEU A 63 -14.67 -1.65 16.35
CA LEU A 63 -15.70 -2.57 16.82
C LEU A 63 -15.57 -3.95 16.15
N TYR A 64 -15.32 -3.99 14.84
CA TYR A 64 -15.06 -5.22 14.11
C TYR A 64 -13.86 -5.99 14.69
N PHE A 65 -12.75 -5.32 14.94
CA PHE A 65 -11.57 -5.95 15.54
C PHE A 65 -11.80 -6.41 16.99
N ALA A 66 -12.67 -5.73 17.74
CA ALA A 66 -13.03 -6.15 19.10
C ALA A 66 -13.85 -7.45 19.14
N PHE A 67 -14.57 -7.77 18.06
CA PHE A 67 -15.38 -9.02 17.95
C PHE A 67 -14.67 -10.15 17.22
N LEU A 68 -13.52 -9.89 16.56
CA LEU A 68 -12.74 -10.96 15.96
C LEU A 68 -12.17 -11.87 17.03
N ASP A 69 -12.58 -13.14 16.99
CA ASP A 69 -12.00 -14.23 17.78
C ASP A 69 -10.63 -14.57 17.15
N MET A 70 -9.63 -13.75 17.44
CA MET A 70 -8.28 -13.97 16.89
C MET A 70 -7.60 -15.08 17.69
N PRO A 71 -7.17 -16.18 17.06
CA PRO A 71 -6.50 -17.28 17.74
C PRO A 71 -5.17 -16.88 18.39
N ASP A 72 -4.54 -15.82 17.90
CA ASP A 72 -3.30 -15.24 18.46
C ASP A 72 -3.58 -13.90 19.13
N LYS A 73 -3.70 -13.89 20.46
CA LYS A 73 -3.80 -12.68 21.28
C LYS A 73 -2.59 -11.73 21.15
N GLU A 74 -1.56 -12.11 20.40
CA GLU A 74 -0.33 -11.33 20.20
C GLU A 74 -0.33 -10.46 18.92
N LYS A 75 -1.24 -10.63 18.00
CA LYS A 75 -1.34 -9.72 16.85
C LYS A 75 -1.91 -8.37 17.31
N ARG A 76 -1.02 -7.47 17.67
CA ARG A 76 -1.36 -6.05 17.92
C ARG A 76 -1.94 -5.48 16.63
N ILE A 77 -3.24 -5.22 16.63
CA ILE A 77 -3.91 -4.43 15.59
C ILE A 77 -3.21 -3.08 15.56
N ASN A 78 -2.56 -2.78 14.46
CA ASN A 78 -1.87 -1.51 14.31
C ASN A 78 -2.83 -0.43 13.77
N LYS A 79 -2.44 0.83 13.90
CA LYS A 79 -3.25 1.96 13.41
C LYS A 79 -3.51 1.89 11.89
N GLN A 80 -2.58 1.29 11.14
CA GLN A 80 -2.70 1.17 9.69
C GLN A 80 -3.79 0.17 9.29
N ASP A 81 -3.93 -0.96 10.02
CA ASP A 81 -4.99 -1.95 9.79
C ASP A 81 -6.37 -1.33 10.05
N VAL A 82 -6.51 -0.55 11.14
CA VAL A 82 -7.76 0.17 11.44
C VAL A 82 -8.08 1.18 10.34
N MET A 83 -7.10 1.95 9.90
CA MET A 83 -7.27 2.96 8.85
C MET A 83 -7.70 2.31 7.53
N GLN A 84 -7.01 1.25 7.09
CA GLN A 84 -7.35 0.53 5.86
C GLN A 84 -8.75 -0.06 5.92
N THR A 85 -9.10 -0.73 7.02
CA THR A 85 -10.45 -1.30 7.22
C THR A 85 -11.53 -0.23 7.21
N SER A 86 -11.23 0.95 7.76
CA SER A 86 -12.16 2.10 7.76
C SER A 86 -12.42 2.61 6.34
N LEU A 87 -11.39 2.70 5.52
CA LEU A 87 -11.51 3.08 4.10
C LEU A 87 -12.29 2.04 3.30
N ASP A 88 -12.06 0.75 3.58
CA ASP A 88 -12.79 -0.34 2.94
C ASP A 88 -14.28 -0.30 3.31
N TYR A 89 -14.63 -0.07 4.57
CA TYR A 89 -16.02 0.08 5.01
C TYR A 89 -16.71 1.29 4.41
N LEU A 90 -16.01 2.39 4.27
CA LEU A 90 -16.51 3.59 3.59
C LEU A 90 -16.90 3.26 2.14
N LEU A 91 -16.05 2.55 1.40
CA LEU A 91 -16.32 2.12 0.02
C LEU A 91 -17.48 1.12 -0.07
N LEU A 92 -17.45 0.11 0.80
CA LEU A 92 -18.46 -0.96 0.81
C LEU A 92 -19.84 -0.42 1.15
N LEU A 93 -19.97 0.46 2.15
CA LEU A 93 -21.24 1.08 2.52
C LEU A 93 -21.73 2.06 1.46
N TRP A 94 -20.83 2.81 0.82
CA TRP A 94 -21.20 3.63 -0.34
C TRP A 94 -21.87 2.76 -1.43
N LYS A 95 -21.28 1.62 -1.76
CA LYS A 95 -21.82 0.69 -2.76
C LYS A 95 -23.14 0.07 -2.29
N ALA A 96 -23.20 -0.41 -1.05
CA ALA A 96 -24.39 -1.02 -0.48
C ALA A 96 -25.57 -0.04 -0.47
N ASN A 97 -25.34 1.22 -0.12
CA ASN A 97 -26.37 2.26 -0.14
C ASN A 97 -26.79 2.63 -1.58
N LYS A 98 -25.84 2.73 -2.51
CA LYS A 98 -26.13 2.95 -3.93
C LYS A 98 -27.02 1.85 -4.52
N GLU A 99 -26.88 0.62 -4.05
CA GLU A 99 -27.66 -0.53 -4.48
C GLU A 99 -28.91 -0.77 -3.63
N ASN A 100 -29.23 0.14 -2.69
CA ASN A 100 -30.40 0.04 -1.81
C ASN A 100 -30.47 -1.30 -1.03
N ILE A 101 -29.31 -1.81 -0.60
CA ILE A 101 -29.26 -3.01 0.24
C ILE A 101 -29.90 -2.71 1.59
N ARG A 102 -30.96 -3.45 1.93
CA ARG A 102 -31.75 -3.26 3.15
C ARG A 102 -31.52 -4.38 4.15
N VAL A 103 -31.59 -4.03 5.41
CA VAL A 103 -31.51 -4.92 6.57
C VAL A 103 -32.67 -4.56 7.49
N ASN A 104 -33.45 -5.54 7.87
CA ASN A 104 -34.56 -5.35 8.79
C ASN A 104 -34.12 -5.52 10.26
N ASP A 105 -34.98 -5.09 11.21
CA ASP A 105 -34.61 -5.08 12.62
C ASP A 105 -34.54 -6.51 13.20
N THR A 106 -35.28 -7.46 12.65
CA THR A 106 -35.23 -8.87 13.08
C THR A 106 -33.83 -9.44 12.79
N GLU A 107 -33.25 -9.16 11.61
CA GLU A 107 -31.88 -9.60 11.25
C GLU A 107 -30.86 -9.04 12.23
N ILE A 108 -30.99 -7.78 12.65
CA ILE A 108 -30.10 -7.13 13.62
C ILE A 108 -30.19 -7.83 14.98
N ILE A 109 -31.40 -8.01 15.50
CA ILE A 109 -31.64 -8.66 16.79
C ILE A 109 -31.08 -10.09 16.80
N GLU A 110 -31.33 -10.87 15.75
CA GLU A 110 -30.80 -12.22 15.63
C GLU A 110 -29.26 -12.24 15.55
N THR A 111 -28.66 -11.28 14.85
CA THR A 111 -27.21 -11.16 14.77
C THR A 111 -26.61 -10.83 16.14
N ILE A 112 -27.19 -9.86 16.86
CA ILE A 112 -26.72 -9.50 18.21
C ILE A 112 -26.81 -10.71 19.16
N LYS A 113 -27.90 -11.49 19.08
CA LYS A 113 -28.06 -12.69 19.91
C LYS A 113 -27.02 -13.78 19.62
N LYS A 114 -26.47 -13.84 18.41
CA LYS A 114 -25.45 -14.82 18.00
C LYS A 114 -24.01 -14.40 18.35
N ILE A 115 -23.79 -13.17 18.82
CA ILE A 115 -22.44 -12.72 19.20
C ILE A 115 -21.99 -13.49 20.45
N LYS A 116 -20.91 -14.26 20.33
CA LYS A 116 -20.38 -15.11 21.42
C LYS A 116 -20.13 -14.33 22.71
N ASN A 117 -19.61 -13.11 22.63
CA ASN A 117 -19.32 -12.25 23.77
C ASN A 117 -20.56 -11.87 24.58
N PHE A 118 -21.75 -12.03 24.00
CA PHE A 118 -23.05 -11.80 24.65
C PHE A 118 -23.72 -13.09 25.05
N SER A 119 -23.04 -14.24 24.99
CA SER A 119 -23.60 -15.55 25.34
C SER A 119 -23.11 -16.04 26.68
N LYS A 120 -23.98 -16.71 27.43
CA LYS A 120 -23.68 -17.56 28.57
C LYS A 120 -24.28 -18.94 28.31
N ASP A 121 -23.47 -19.98 28.45
CA ASP A 121 -23.89 -21.37 28.21
C ASP A 121 -24.56 -21.58 26.82
N GLY A 122 -24.04 -20.86 25.79
CA GLY A 122 -24.58 -20.92 24.42
C GLY A 122 -25.85 -20.10 24.17
N GLN A 123 -26.41 -19.45 25.17
CA GLN A 123 -27.60 -18.63 25.07
C GLN A 123 -27.31 -17.15 25.27
N PHE A 124 -28.04 -16.28 24.56
CA PHE A 124 -27.91 -14.83 24.70
C PHE A 124 -28.13 -14.36 26.13
N ASN A 125 -27.23 -13.58 26.66
CA ASN A 125 -27.28 -12.99 27.98
C ASN A 125 -27.40 -11.47 27.91
N LYS A 126 -28.56 -10.93 28.19
CA LYS A 126 -28.86 -9.49 28.15
C LYS A 126 -27.92 -8.68 29.05
N LYS A 127 -27.48 -9.24 30.22
CA LYS A 127 -26.55 -8.54 31.13
C LYS A 127 -25.19 -8.32 30.49
N TYR A 128 -24.68 -9.30 29.73
CA TYR A 128 -23.36 -9.15 29.02
C TYR A 128 -23.46 -8.09 27.92
N TYR A 129 -24.56 -8.09 27.15
CA TYR A 129 -24.81 -7.04 26.16
C TYR A 129 -24.87 -5.64 26.80
N LEU A 130 -25.66 -5.45 27.87
CA LEU A 130 -25.77 -4.16 28.56
C LEU A 130 -24.45 -3.71 29.19
N ASN A 131 -23.68 -4.65 29.78
CA ASN A 131 -22.35 -4.35 30.32
C ASN A 131 -21.38 -3.91 29.24
N PHE A 132 -21.41 -4.54 28.06
CA PHE A 132 -20.61 -4.12 26.90
C PHE A 132 -20.95 -2.70 26.49
N LEU A 133 -22.24 -2.37 26.31
CA LEU A 133 -22.67 -1.01 25.97
C LEU A 133 -22.22 0.03 27.00
N LYS A 134 -22.33 -0.30 28.30
CA LYS A 134 -21.88 0.56 29.38
C LYS A 134 -20.35 0.76 29.35
N TYR A 135 -19.59 -0.32 29.13
CA TYR A 135 -18.13 -0.27 29.09
C TYR A 135 -17.63 0.55 27.90
N THR A 136 -18.25 0.39 26.72
CA THR A 136 -17.90 1.12 25.52
C THR A 136 -18.51 2.52 25.46
N ARG A 137 -19.37 2.88 26.43
CA ARG A 137 -20.16 4.12 26.44
C ARG A 137 -20.99 4.31 25.16
N MET A 138 -21.49 3.21 24.61
CA MET A 138 -22.24 3.21 23.35
C MET A 138 -23.74 3.11 23.62
N GLU A 139 -24.51 3.97 22.95
CA GLU A 139 -25.96 3.90 22.95
C GLU A 139 -26.44 2.67 22.18
N PRO A 140 -27.51 1.96 22.64
CA PRO A 140 -28.04 0.79 21.94
C PRO A 140 -28.30 1.02 20.46
N ARG A 141 -28.93 2.15 20.11
CA ARG A 141 -29.21 2.51 18.70
C ARG A 141 -27.97 2.67 17.87
N ALA A 142 -26.89 3.22 18.42
CA ALA A 142 -25.62 3.37 17.72
C ALA A 142 -24.99 2.00 17.44
N PHE A 143 -25.04 1.09 18.41
CA PHE A 143 -24.55 -0.28 18.23
C PHE A 143 -25.37 -1.06 17.19
N GLU A 144 -26.69 -0.98 17.25
CA GLU A 144 -27.61 -1.58 16.27
C GLU A 144 -27.35 -1.07 14.85
N GLU A 145 -27.00 0.21 14.68
CA GLU A 145 -26.66 0.78 13.38
C GLU A 145 -25.31 0.27 12.86
N TYR A 146 -24.31 0.05 13.71
CA TYR A 146 -23.10 -0.64 13.30
C TYR A 146 -23.38 -2.07 12.83
N ILE A 147 -24.20 -2.82 13.57
CA ILE A 147 -24.62 -4.18 13.16
C ILE A 147 -25.39 -4.15 11.84
N ARG A 148 -26.31 -3.19 11.66
CA ARG A 148 -27.01 -2.98 10.38
C ARG A 148 -26.04 -2.80 9.22
N ASN A 149 -25.01 -2.00 9.41
CA ASN A 149 -24.01 -1.72 8.40
C ASN A 149 -23.08 -2.90 8.12
N PHE A 150 -22.71 -3.68 9.13
CA PHE A 150 -22.01 -4.95 8.92
C PHE A 150 -22.88 -5.93 8.10
N LEU A 151 -24.16 -6.04 8.39
CA LEU A 151 -25.08 -6.89 7.62
C LEU A 151 -25.28 -6.39 6.19
N LYS A 152 -25.33 -5.08 5.94
CA LYS A 152 -25.34 -4.52 4.57
C LYS A 152 -24.09 -4.94 3.80
N ILE A 153 -22.91 -4.85 4.43
CA ILE A 153 -21.64 -5.27 3.83
C ILE A 153 -21.64 -6.77 3.56
N ASP A 154 -22.13 -7.58 4.50
CA ASP A 154 -22.21 -9.03 4.31
C ASP A 154 -23.13 -9.39 3.14
N LYS A 155 -24.33 -8.80 3.06
CA LYS A 155 -25.24 -8.96 1.91
C LYS A 155 -24.60 -8.51 0.59
N LEU A 156 -23.78 -7.45 0.61
CA LEU A 156 -23.02 -7.00 -0.56
C LEU A 156 -22.01 -8.06 -0.98
N TYR A 157 -21.26 -8.64 -0.03
CA TYR A 157 -20.35 -9.75 -0.31
C TYR A 157 -21.07 -10.96 -0.86
N GLN A 158 -22.18 -11.39 -0.25
CA GLN A 158 -23.00 -12.51 -0.73
C GLN A 158 -23.49 -12.31 -2.16
N LYS A 159 -23.80 -11.07 -2.55
CA LYS A 159 -24.25 -10.72 -3.89
C LYS A 159 -23.15 -10.84 -4.94
N TYR A 160 -21.94 -10.37 -4.62
CA TYR A 160 -20.85 -10.21 -5.59
C TYR A 160 -19.74 -11.25 -5.49
N VAL A 161 -19.48 -11.78 -4.30
CA VAL A 161 -18.41 -12.76 -4.07
C VAL A 161 -18.99 -14.16 -4.13
N LYS A 162 -19.17 -14.65 -5.35
CA LYS A 162 -19.64 -16.02 -5.59
C LYS A 162 -18.46 -16.97 -5.65
N ILE A 163 -18.43 -17.93 -4.73
CA ILE A 163 -17.35 -18.88 -4.57
C ILE A 163 -17.87 -20.26 -4.88
N ALA A 164 -17.27 -20.86 -5.90
CA ALA A 164 -17.51 -22.25 -6.28
C ALA A 164 -16.15 -22.94 -6.41
N PRO A 165 -15.53 -23.38 -5.29
CA PRO A 165 -14.24 -24.07 -5.36
C PRO A 165 -14.41 -25.37 -6.13
N SER A 166 -13.61 -25.56 -7.17
CA SER A 166 -13.59 -26.81 -7.92
C SER A 166 -12.60 -27.80 -7.32
N GLU A 167 -12.89 -29.09 -7.45
CA GLU A 167 -11.96 -30.16 -7.04
C GLU A 167 -10.62 -30.02 -7.76
N SER A 168 -10.61 -29.64 -9.01
CA SER A 168 -9.39 -29.39 -9.80
C SER A 168 -8.51 -28.31 -9.19
N GLU A 169 -9.12 -27.20 -8.68
CA GLU A 169 -8.36 -26.13 -8.01
C GLU A 169 -7.87 -26.56 -6.63
N ALA A 170 -8.68 -27.31 -5.86
CA ALA A 170 -8.27 -27.89 -4.60
C ALA A 170 -7.08 -28.86 -4.80
N LYS A 171 -7.10 -29.69 -5.84
CA LYS A 171 -6.00 -30.58 -6.24
C LYS A 171 -4.73 -29.80 -6.62
N LYS A 172 -4.87 -28.67 -7.32
CA LYS A 172 -3.74 -27.77 -7.63
C LYS A 172 -3.14 -27.15 -6.37
N LEU A 173 -3.97 -26.74 -5.42
CA LEU A 173 -3.51 -26.19 -4.15
C LEU A 173 -2.77 -27.26 -3.33
N TYR A 174 -3.33 -28.47 -3.23
CA TYR A 174 -2.70 -29.60 -2.59
C TYR A 174 -1.32 -29.91 -3.21
N LYS A 175 -1.23 -29.95 -4.55
CA LYS A 175 0.05 -30.14 -5.24
C LYS A 175 1.10 -29.11 -4.84
N LYS A 176 0.74 -27.83 -4.82
CA LYS A 176 1.65 -26.75 -4.41
C LYS A 176 2.17 -26.91 -2.98
N ASP A 177 1.33 -27.41 -2.07
CA ASP A 177 1.68 -27.56 -0.66
C ASP A 177 2.49 -28.82 -0.36
N THR A 178 2.32 -29.88 -1.16
CA THR A 178 2.85 -31.23 -0.83
C THR A 178 3.91 -31.74 -1.77
N GLN A 179 3.81 -31.44 -3.07
CA GLN A 179 4.81 -31.88 -4.03
C GLN A 179 6.18 -31.25 -3.76
N THR A 180 7.22 -32.06 -3.93
CA THR A 180 8.61 -31.62 -3.87
C THR A 180 9.26 -31.78 -5.23
N ALA A 181 10.16 -30.85 -5.54
CA ALA A 181 10.99 -30.88 -6.74
C ALA A 181 12.47 -30.80 -6.37
N LYS A 182 13.32 -31.35 -7.20
CA LYS A 182 14.77 -31.20 -7.18
C LYS A 182 15.22 -30.76 -8.55
N ILE A 183 15.98 -29.68 -8.64
CA ILE A 183 16.51 -29.16 -9.90
C ILE A 183 18.02 -29.28 -9.95
N GLU A 184 18.53 -29.34 -11.15
CA GLU A 184 19.91 -29.02 -11.46
C GLU A 184 19.95 -27.78 -12.37
N TYR A 185 21.05 -27.03 -12.26
CA TYR A 185 21.17 -25.82 -13.03
C TYR A 185 22.61 -25.43 -13.31
N ILE A 186 22.82 -24.74 -14.44
CA ILE A 186 24.04 -23.99 -14.76
C ILE A 186 23.82 -22.55 -14.32
N LEU A 187 24.76 -22.00 -13.55
CA LEU A 187 24.82 -20.60 -13.20
C LEU A 187 25.94 -19.90 -13.99
N ILE A 188 25.58 -18.83 -14.66
CA ILE A 188 26.49 -17.90 -15.33
C ILE A 188 26.48 -16.60 -14.52
N PRO A 189 27.39 -16.42 -13.55
CA PRO A 189 27.33 -15.33 -12.59
C PRO A 189 27.79 -13.99 -13.21
N TYR A 190 27.11 -12.89 -12.89
CA TYR A 190 27.52 -11.56 -13.36
C TYR A 190 28.88 -11.17 -12.83
N ASP A 191 29.18 -11.43 -11.56
CA ASP A 191 30.42 -10.95 -10.90
C ASP A 191 31.68 -11.50 -11.61
N LYS A 192 31.69 -12.79 -11.98
CA LYS A 192 32.83 -13.40 -12.71
C LYS A 192 33.16 -12.69 -14.01
N PHE A 193 32.17 -12.20 -14.73
CA PHE A 193 32.34 -11.51 -16.00
C PHE A 193 32.61 -10.02 -15.83
N LYS A 194 32.09 -9.40 -14.78
CA LYS A 194 32.32 -8.00 -14.47
C LYS A 194 33.81 -7.68 -14.27
N GLU A 195 34.53 -8.61 -13.62
CA GLU A 195 36.00 -8.46 -13.40
C GLU A 195 36.84 -8.56 -14.68
N GLN A 196 36.32 -9.27 -15.68
CA GLN A 196 37.05 -9.47 -16.96
C GLN A 196 36.89 -8.31 -17.95
N ILE A 197 35.90 -7.43 -17.72
CA ILE A 197 35.61 -6.32 -18.64
C ILE A 197 36.64 -5.20 -18.44
N LYS A 198 37.43 -4.95 -19.49
CA LYS A 198 38.32 -3.82 -19.58
C LYS A 198 37.68 -2.75 -20.46
N ILE A 199 37.61 -1.53 -19.99
CA ILE A 199 37.03 -0.40 -20.68
C ILE A 199 38.08 0.67 -20.89
N THR A 200 38.21 1.17 -22.12
CA THR A 200 39.11 2.25 -22.47
C THR A 200 38.50 3.62 -22.18
N GLN A 201 39.33 4.66 -22.09
CA GLN A 201 38.90 6.04 -21.88
C GLN A 201 37.97 6.55 -23.01
N ASP A 202 38.25 6.16 -24.24
CA ASP A 202 37.44 6.55 -25.40
C ASP A 202 36.06 5.88 -25.37
N GLU A 203 35.98 4.64 -24.92
CA GLU A 203 34.70 3.95 -24.76
C GLU A 203 33.85 4.60 -23.64
N ILE A 204 34.45 4.99 -22.52
CA ILE A 204 33.77 5.72 -21.44
C ILE A 204 33.19 7.04 -21.97
N LYS A 205 34.02 7.80 -22.73
CA LYS A 205 33.59 9.07 -23.32
C LYS A 205 32.44 8.88 -24.30
N ASN A 206 32.55 7.91 -25.21
CA ASN A 206 31.52 7.60 -26.19
C ASN A 206 30.19 7.13 -25.52
N TYR A 207 30.31 6.31 -24.49
CA TYR A 207 29.17 5.85 -23.72
C TYR A 207 28.46 7.01 -22.99
N TYR A 208 29.21 7.90 -22.35
CA TYR A 208 28.70 9.10 -21.72
C TYR A 208 27.93 9.97 -22.71
N GLU A 209 28.54 10.31 -23.85
CA GLU A 209 27.91 11.18 -24.86
C GLU A 209 26.60 10.57 -25.41
N LYS A 210 26.56 9.27 -25.67
CA LYS A 210 25.35 8.55 -26.13
C LYS A 210 24.27 8.49 -25.07
N ASN A 211 24.64 8.41 -23.79
CA ASN A 211 23.73 8.21 -22.67
C ASN A 211 23.59 9.44 -21.76
N LYS A 212 24.06 10.61 -22.19
CA LYS A 212 24.08 11.86 -21.43
C LYS A 212 22.79 12.19 -20.66
N PRO A 213 21.59 12.05 -21.24
CA PRO A 213 20.34 12.28 -20.51
C PRO A 213 20.11 11.35 -19.31
N SER A 214 20.67 10.12 -19.33
CA SER A 214 20.52 9.13 -18.27
C SER A 214 21.38 9.43 -17.02
N PHE A 215 22.29 10.38 -17.12
CA PHE A 215 23.13 10.88 -16.03
C PHE A 215 22.60 12.19 -15.43
N ARG A 216 21.39 12.61 -15.84
CA ARG A 216 20.76 13.78 -15.26
C ARG A 216 20.51 13.58 -13.77
N GLN A 217 21.07 14.43 -12.97
CA GLN A 217 20.83 14.49 -11.53
C GLN A 217 19.53 15.24 -11.26
N GLU A 218 18.68 14.66 -10.42
CA GLU A 218 17.46 15.30 -9.96
C GLU A 218 17.80 16.52 -9.08
N PRO A 219 16.91 17.52 -9.06
CA PRO A 219 17.13 18.69 -8.20
C PRO A 219 17.17 18.28 -6.73
N LYS A 220 17.99 18.94 -5.94
CA LYS A 220 18.08 18.76 -4.48
C LYS A 220 17.88 20.08 -3.79
N ILE A 221 17.26 20.05 -2.61
CA ILE A 221 17.04 21.23 -1.78
C ILE A 221 17.60 21.01 -0.38
N LYS A 222 18.03 22.10 0.26
CA LYS A 222 18.36 22.14 1.66
C LYS A 222 17.22 22.86 2.39
N LEU A 223 16.69 22.24 3.46
CA LEU A 223 15.55 22.75 4.20
C LEU A 223 15.94 23.11 5.63
N LYS A 224 15.36 24.20 6.12
CA LYS A 224 15.08 24.41 7.53
C LYS A 224 13.61 24.07 7.79
N TYR A 225 13.33 23.45 8.93
CA TYR A 225 11.96 23.18 9.32
C TYR A 225 11.78 23.30 10.82
N ALA A 226 10.56 23.63 11.24
CA ALA A 226 10.15 23.73 12.62
C ALA A 226 8.88 22.92 12.86
N ILE A 227 8.76 22.29 14.03
CA ILE A 227 7.57 21.54 14.44
C ILE A 227 6.99 22.21 15.67
N VAL A 228 5.75 22.67 15.58
CA VAL A 228 4.97 23.16 16.74
C VAL A 228 4.04 22.02 17.17
N LYS A 229 4.41 21.34 18.26
CA LYS A 229 3.63 20.22 18.83
C LYS A 229 2.60 20.77 19.81
N ASP A 230 1.35 20.32 19.71
CA ASP A 230 0.24 20.44 20.66
C ASP A 230 0.17 21.74 21.53
N ASN A 231 0.72 22.84 21.03
CA ASN A 231 0.67 24.14 21.70
C ASN A 231 -0.21 25.09 20.91
N GLN A 232 -1.52 24.98 21.15
CA GLN A 232 -2.52 25.77 20.44
C GLN A 232 -2.32 27.28 20.66
N GLU A 233 -1.87 27.71 21.86
CA GLU A 233 -1.61 29.11 22.18
C GLU A 233 -0.45 29.70 21.34
N VAL A 234 0.66 28.93 21.25
CA VAL A 234 1.80 29.33 20.39
C VAL A 234 1.39 29.36 18.94
N MET A 235 0.61 28.36 18.49
CA MET A 235 0.15 28.28 17.12
C MET A 235 -0.76 29.46 16.74
N GLU A 236 -1.71 29.84 17.60
CA GLU A 236 -2.56 31.01 17.40
C GLU A 236 -1.75 32.32 17.30
N LYS A 237 -0.72 32.46 18.16
CA LYS A 237 0.19 33.64 18.09
C LYS A 237 0.97 33.67 16.78
N ILE A 238 1.46 32.49 16.30
CA ILE A 238 2.17 32.40 15.03
C ILE A 238 1.24 32.74 13.87
N VAL A 239 0.02 32.19 13.83
CA VAL A 239 -0.95 32.43 12.76
C VAL A 239 -1.35 33.91 12.69
N LYS A 240 -1.59 34.56 13.84
CA LYS A 240 -1.89 36.00 13.89
C LYS A 240 -0.76 36.86 13.32
N ASN A 241 0.49 36.42 13.44
CA ASN A 241 1.68 37.14 13.00
C ASN A 241 2.30 36.58 11.71
N ILE A 242 1.70 35.59 11.06
CA ILE A 242 2.31 34.87 9.95
C ILE A 242 2.73 35.76 8.79
N ASN A 243 1.96 36.80 8.49
CA ASN A 243 2.26 37.73 7.42
C ASN A 243 3.48 38.63 7.71
N SER A 244 3.87 38.76 8.99
CA SER A 244 5.04 39.54 9.42
C SER A 244 6.30 38.67 9.55
N ILE A 245 6.16 37.35 9.51
CA ILE A 245 7.27 36.37 9.62
C ILE A 245 7.84 36.18 8.22
N LYS A 246 9.08 36.59 8.02
CA LYS A 246 9.76 36.47 6.72
C LYS A 246 10.64 35.23 6.63
N THR A 247 11.19 34.80 7.75
CA THR A 247 12.13 33.66 7.82
C THR A 247 11.72 32.71 8.94
N ILE A 248 12.15 31.45 8.82
CA ILE A 248 11.86 30.45 9.86
C ILE A 248 12.63 30.74 11.15
N ASP A 249 13.76 31.43 11.09
CA ASP A 249 14.58 31.80 12.25
C ASP A 249 13.81 32.74 13.20
N GLU A 250 12.90 33.58 12.66
CA GLU A 250 12.02 34.43 13.46
C GLU A 250 11.02 33.63 14.33
N LEU A 251 10.70 32.37 13.94
CA LEU A 251 9.90 31.50 14.82
C LEU A 251 10.65 31.10 16.09
N LYS A 252 11.97 30.89 15.98
CA LYS A 252 12.81 30.64 17.15
C LYS A 252 12.91 31.86 18.06
N GLU A 253 13.15 33.01 17.47
CA GLU A 253 13.35 34.26 18.21
C GLU A 253 12.08 34.76 18.91
N LYS A 254 10.93 34.74 18.21
CA LYS A 254 9.67 35.29 18.71
C LYS A 254 8.82 34.28 19.52
N PHE A 255 8.95 32.99 19.24
CA PHE A 255 8.06 31.96 19.80
C PHE A 255 8.80 30.79 20.42
N SER A 256 10.13 30.83 20.50
CA SER A 256 11.00 29.77 21.08
C SER A 256 10.81 28.40 20.43
N VAL A 257 10.48 28.35 19.15
CA VAL A 257 10.28 27.10 18.40
C VAL A 257 11.63 26.54 17.95
N GLU A 258 11.85 25.24 18.18
CA GLU A 258 13.06 24.54 17.74
C GLU A 258 13.10 24.46 16.20
N ILE A 259 14.23 24.83 15.62
CA ILE A 259 14.49 24.73 14.18
C ILE A 259 15.49 23.62 13.92
N LYS A 260 15.19 22.80 12.92
CA LYS A 260 16.06 21.76 12.39
C LYS A 260 16.43 22.05 10.95
N GLU A 261 17.60 21.57 10.55
CA GLU A 261 18.15 21.77 9.20
C GLU A 261 18.51 20.41 8.60
N THR A 262 18.25 20.23 7.30
CA THR A 262 18.62 19.03 6.57
C THR A 262 19.91 19.24 5.80
N GLY A 263 20.56 18.15 5.36
CA GLY A 263 21.45 18.19 4.21
C GLY A 263 20.68 18.47 2.92
N PHE A 264 21.36 18.35 1.75
CA PHE A 264 20.69 18.37 0.46
C PHE A 264 19.88 17.08 0.25
N ILE A 265 18.58 17.19 0.08
CA ILE A 265 17.65 16.07 -0.11
C ILE A 265 16.96 16.16 -1.46
N GLY A 266 16.70 15.03 -2.09
CA GLY A 266 15.88 14.88 -3.28
C GLY A 266 14.38 14.82 -2.95
N ILE A 267 13.52 14.94 -3.96
CA ILE A 267 12.05 14.93 -3.78
C ILE A 267 11.51 13.62 -3.21
N LYS A 268 12.24 12.52 -3.36
CA LYS A 268 11.87 11.18 -2.87
C LYS A 268 12.60 10.79 -1.60
N ASP A 269 13.48 11.62 -1.09
CA ASP A 269 14.28 11.30 0.09
C ASP A 269 13.46 11.56 1.37
N PRO A 270 13.72 10.81 2.44
CA PRO A 270 13.15 11.12 3.74
C PRO A 270 13.72 12.43 4.28
N ILE A 271 12.90 13.20 4.97
CA ILE A 271 13.36 14.38 5.72
C ILE A 271 13.84 13.91 7.09
N GLU A 272 15.08 14.22 7.45
CA GLU A 272 15.62 13.88 8.76
C GLU A 272 14.70 14.40 9.87
N GLY A 273 14.35 13.54 10.85
CA GLY A 273 13.42 13.86 11.93
C GLY A 273 11.92 13.87 11.58
N LEU A 274 11.54 13.85 10.29
CA LEU A 274 10.15 13.74 9.83
C LEU A 274 9.86 12.41 9.14
N GLY A 275 10.90 11.70 8.68
CA GLY A 275 10.75 10.48 7.92
C GLY A 275 10.31 10.71 6.48
N TRP A 276 9.68 9.70 5.89
CA TRP A 276 9.22 9.75 4.50
C TRP A 276 7.88 10.46 4.38
N GLN A 277 7.91 11.68 3.86
CA GLN A 277 6.76 12.60 3.79
C GLN A 277 6.59 13.19 2.38
N PRO A 278 6.08 12.42 1.39
CA PRO A 278 6.02 12.86 -0.01
C PRO A 278 5.24 14.16 -0.23
N ALA A 279 4.16 14.38 0.54
CA ALA A 279 3.36 15.59 0.45
C ALA A 279 4.14 16.82 0.92
N ILE A 280 4.91 16.69 2.01
CA ILE A 280 5.76 17.74 2.56
C ILE A 280 6.90 18.04 1.60
N ASN A 281 7.56 17.00 1.06
CA ASN A 281 8.62 17.17 0.05
C ASN A 281 8.12 17.94 -1.16
N LYS A 282 6.93 17.61 -1.69
CA LYS A 282 6.34 18.34 -2.83
C LYS A 282 6.15 19.81 -2.53
N ILE A 283 5.68 20.16 -1.34
CA ILE A 283 5.52 21.55 -0.90
C ILE A 283 6.88 22.22 -0.77
N ALA A 284 7.84 21.56 -0.12
CA ALA A 284 9.20 22.08 0.09
C ALA A 284 9.90 22.41 -1.23
N PHE A 285 9.78 21.53 -2.24
CA PHE A 285 10.36 21.76 -3.56
C PHE A 285 9.70 22.91 -4.31
N ALA A 286 8.40 23.16 -4.09
CA ALA A 286 7.66 24.26 -4.70
C ALA A 286 7.95 25.64 -4.05
N LEU A 287 8.53 25.67 -2.85
CA LEU A 287 8.88 26.93 -2.18
C LEU A 287 9.95 27.68 -2.97
N LYS A 288 9.83 29.02 -2.96
CA LYS A 288 10.95 29.89 -3.38
C LYS A 288 12.04 29.88 -2.31
N LYS A 289 13.30 30.00 -2.74
CA LYS A 289 14.47 30.09 -1.82
C LYS A 289 14.24 31.19 -0.77
N LYS A 290 14.56 30.88 0.48
CA LYS A 290 14.40 31.75 1.67
C LYS A 290 12.95 32.14 2.02
N LYS A 291 11.94 31.51 1.40
CA LYS A 291 10.54 31.73 1.77
C LYS A 291 10.05 30.65 2.72
N ILE A 292 9.32 31.08 3.77
CA ILE A 292 8.64 30.20 4.71
C ILE A 292 7.31 29.71 4.12
N SER A 293 6.95 28.44 4.39
CA SER A 293 5.64 27.91 4.03
C SER A 293 4.52 28.43 4.92
N ALA A 294 3.28 28.28 4.47
CA ALA A 294 2.14 28.24 5.39
C ALA A 294 2.32 27.06 6.38
N PRO A 295 1.68 27.13 7.56
CA PRO A 295 1.68 26.01 8.50
C PRO A 295 1.05 24.77 7.83
N LEU A 296 1.73 23.63 7.95
CA LEU A 296 1.28 22.34 7.45
C LEU A 296 0.80 21.50 8.63
N ASP A 297 -0.49 21.21 8.67
CA ASP A 297 -1.09 20.38 9.70
C ASP A 297 -0.74 18.91 9.46
N THR A 298 -0.18 18.26 10.48
CA THR A 298 0.26 16.86 10.41
C THR A 298 -0.04 16.13 11.71
N SER A 299 0.04 14.79 11.67
CA SER A 299 -0.14 13.95 12.87
C SER A 299 0.88 14.17 13.99
N ILE A 300 1.97 14.90 13.72
CA ILE A 300 3.04 15.21 14.70
C ILE A 300 3.07 16.67 15.12
N GLY A 301 2.08 17.46 14.68
CA GLY A 301 1.96 18.90 14.91
C GLY A 301 2.05 19.73 13.64
N TYR A 302 2.08 21.04 13.78
CA TYR A 302 2.20 21.97 12.67
C TYR A 302 3.65 22.11 12.23
N ILE A 303 3.91 21.91 10.94
CA ILE A 303 5.24 22.02 10.35
C ILE A 303 5.36 23.30 9.53
N PHE A 304 6.43 24.03 9.74
CA PHE A 304 6.85 25.15 8.92
C PHE A 304 8.11 24.75 8.17
N LEU A 305 8.19 25.11 6.90
CA LEU A 305 9.31 24.78 6.01
C LEU A 305 9.90 26.07 5.44
N GLN A 306 11.21 26.10 5.28
CA GLN A 306 11.90 27.12 4.50
C GLN A 306 12.95 26.45 3.63
N LYS A 307 12.91 26.70 2.32
CA LYS A 307 13.97 26.26 1.42
C LYS A 307 15.18 27.16 1.62
N GLU A 308 16.24 26.62 2.21
CA GLU A 308 17.47 27.34 2.46
C GLU A 308 18.30 27.49 1.19
N ASP A 309 18.47 26.38 0.47
CA ASP A 309 19.26 26.33 -0.75
C ASP A 309 18.71 25.31 -1.73
N GLU A 310 19.14 25.38 -2.97
CA GLU A 310 18.74 24.43 -4.00
C GLU A 310 19.89 24.17 -4.98
N LYS A 311 20.02 22.89 -5.38
CA LYS A 311 20.83 22.45 -6.51
C LYS A 311 19.88 22.12 -7.65
N PRO A 312 19.94 22.83 -8.77
CA PRO A 312 19.07 22.56 -9.91
C PRO A 312 19.40 21.21 -10.51
N SER A 313 18.44 20.64 -11.25
CA SER A 313 18.71 19.47 -12.08
C SER A 313 19.76 19.82 -13.12
N LEU A 314 20.79 19.00 -13.22
CA LEU A 314 21.86 19.19 -14.20
C LEU A 314 22.37 17.84 -14.71
N ILE A 315 23.01 17.83 -15.84
CA ILE A 315 23.81 16.71 -16.32
C ILE A 315 25.27 17.04 -15.95
N PRO A 316 25.88 16.29 -15.02
CA PRO A 316 27.29 16.55 -14.62
C PRO A 316 28.26 16.32 -15.79
N GLU A 317 29.34 17.03 -15.79
CA GLU A 317 30.43 16.75 -16.77
C GLU A 317 31.05 15.38 -16.52
N LEU A 318 31.55 14.74 -17.58
CA LEU A 318 32.15 13.40 -17.49
C LEU A 318 33.25 13.33 -16.43
N ALA A 319 34.03 14.38 -16.28
CA ALA A 319 35.11 14.43 -15.29
C ALA A 319 34.64 14.22 -13.86
N ASP A 320 33.45 14.73 -13.53
CA ASP A 320 32.85 14.67 -12.18
C ASP A 320 32.24 13.30 -11.87
N ILE A 321 31.79 12.56 -12.90
CA ILE A 321 31.03 11.30 -12.74
C ILE A 321 31.69 10.13 -13.49
N LYS A 322 32.97 10.23 -13.85
CA LYS A 322 33.65 9.22 -14.65
C LYS A 322 33.52 7.81 -14.09
N GLN A 323 33.70 7.66 -12.77
CA GLN A 323 33.58 6.35 -12.12
C GLN A 323 32.14 5.80 -12.22
N GLU A 324 31.15 6.66 -12.04
CA GLU A 324 29.73 6.27 -12.19
C GLU A 324 29.42 5.79 -13.62
N VAL A 325 29.95 6.51 -14.62
CA VAL A 325 29.81 6.14 -16.04
C VAL A 325 30.47 4.81 -16.33
N GLU A 326 31.71 4.60 -15.85
CA GLU A 326 32.44 3.36 -15.99
C GLU A 326 31.70 2.18 -15.33
N ASP A 327 31.24 2.35 -14.10
CA ASP A 327 30.53 1.32 -13.38
C ASP A 327 29.23 0.92 -14.08
N LYS A 328 28.47 1.91 -14.57
CA LYS A 328 27.23 1.67 -15.32
C LYS A 328 27.50 0.94 -16.63
N MET A 329 28.51 1.38 -17.36
CA MET A 329 28.95 0.73 -18.60
C MET A 329 29.42 -0.72 -18.35
N LYS A 330 30.20 -0.96 -17.29
CA LYS A 330 30.60 -2.31 -16.87
C LYS A 330 29.39 -3.22 -16.61
N ILE A 331 28.37 -2.71 -15.90
CA ILE A 331 27.14 -3.48 -15.62
C ILE A 331 26.42 -3.85 -16.92
N GLU A 332 26.29 -2.92 -17.87
CA GLU A 332 25.62 -3.17 -19.14
C GLU A 332 26.38 -4.18 -20.00
N LEU A 333 27.70 -3.99 -20.17
CA LEU A 333 28.53 -4.93 -20.92
C LEU A 333 28.55 -6.33 -20.29
N THR A 334 28.59 -6.40 -18.96
CA THR A 334 28.50 -7.68 -18.24
C THR A 334 27.18 -8.38 -18.55
N LYS A 335 26.05 -7.66 -18.49
CA LYS A 335 24.74 -8.22 -18.81
C LYS A 335 24.68 -8.71 -20.26
N GLU A 336 25.17 -7.94 -21.20
CA GLU A 336 25.20 -8.34 -22.62
C GLU A 336 26.03 -9.60 -22.84
N GLN A 337 27.22 -9.68 -22.22
CA GLN A 337 28.08 -10.84 -22.31
C GLN A 337 27.41 -12.09 -21.70
N VAL A 338 26.83 -11.97 -20.50
CA VAL A 338 26.13 -13.06 -19.83
C VAL A 338 24.91 -13.51 -20.63
N VAL A 339 24.13 -12.57 -21.20
CA VAL A 339 22.97 -12.89 -22.07
C VAL A 339 23.42 -13.69 -23.30
N ARG A 340 24.52 -13.28 -23.96
CA ARG A 340 25.06 -13.97 -25.12
C ARG A 340 25.49 -15.39 -24.74
N LEU A 341 26.33 -15.49 -23.72
CA LEU A 341 26.83 -16.78 -23.24
C LEU A 341 25.69 -17.73 -22.79
N ALA A 342 24.70 -17.18 -22.10
CA ALA A 342 23.54 -17.98 -21.67
C ALA A 342 22.72 -18.53 -22.84
N LYS A 343 22.55 -17.75 -23.91
CA LYS A 343 21.89 -18.21 -25.15
C LYS A 343 22.70 -19.30 -25.84
N ASP A 344 24.02 -19.09 -25.97
CA ASP A 344 24.91 -20.05 -26.63
C ASP A 344 24.97 -21.37 -25.82
N THR A 345 25.11 -21.28 -24.50
CA THR A 345 25.09 -22.44 -23.60
C THR A 345 23.75 -23.19 -23.71
N MET A 346 22.62 -22.47 -23.72
CA MET A 346 21.30 -23.07 -23.88
C MET A 346 21.15 -23.82 -25.21
N GLN A 347 21.71 -23.29 -26.29
CA GLN A 347 21.70 -23.97 -27.59
C GLN A 347 22.55 -25.25 -27.57
N LYS A 348 23.72 -25.25 -26.90
CA LYS A 348 24.54 -26.43 -26.68
C LYS A 348 23.83 -27.51 -25.85
N VAL A 349 23.12 -27.09 -24.79
CA VAL A 349 22.29 -28.00 -23.97
C VAL A 349 21.25 -28.73 -24.81
N LYS A 350 20.51 -28.01 -25.65
CA LYS A 350 19.49 -28.56 -26.56
C LYS A 350 20.09 -29.59 -27.53
N ASN A 351 21.31 -29.35 -28.00
CA ASN A 351 21.98 -30.23 -28.97
C ASN A 351 22.61 -31.48 -28.32
N THR A 352 22.75 -31.53 -26.99
CA THR A 352 23.40 -32.64 -26.26
C THR A 352 22.44 -33.46 -25.42
N ALA A 353 21.18 -33.56 -25.82
CA ALA A 353 20.14 -34.29 -25.08
C ALA A 353 20.02 -33.83 -23.61
N ASN A 354 20.13 -32.52 -23.39
CA ASN A 354 19.93 -31.85 -22.09
C ASN A 354 20.92 -32.31 -20.98
N ASN A 355 22.14 -32.62 -21.29
CA ASN A 355 23.15 -32.95 -20.27
C ASN A 355 23.81 -31.68 -19.74
N LEU A 356 23.18 -31.04 -18.73
CA LEU A 356 23.67 -29.79 -18.15
C LEU A 356 25.05 -29.90 -17.57
N LYS A 357 25.35 -31.00 -16.86
CA LYS A 357 26.65 -31.22 -16.22
C LYS A 357 27.77 -31.27 -17.24
N LYS A 358 27.60 -32.04 -18.32
CA LYS A 358 28.59 -32.18 -19.40
C LYS A 358 28.87 -30.82 -20.05
N ILE A 359 27.83 -30.01 -20.30
CA ILE A 359 28.00 -28.69 -20.89
C ILE A 359 28.67 -27.72 -19.91
N ALA A 360 28.29 -27.76 -18.63
CA ALA A 360 28.93 -26.91 -17.60
C ALA A 360 30.44 -27.22 -17.51
N ASP A 361 30.83 -28.52 -17.52
CA ASP A 361 32.24 -28.92 -17.48
C ASP A 361 32.99 -28.44 -18.73
N GLN A 362 32.41 -28.56 -19.92
CA GLN A 362 33.01 -28.13 -21.19
C GLN A 362 33.20 -26.60 -21.30
N GLU A 363 32.24 -25.85 -20.77
CA GLU A 363 32.23 -24.39 -20.83
C GLU A 363 32.83 -23.73 -19.56
N HIS A 364 33.33 -24.53 -18.61
CA HIS A 364 33.86 -24.07 -17.31
C HIS A 364 32.89 -23.19 -16.53
N LEU A 365 31.60 -23.61 -16.53
CA LEU A 365 30.49 -22.92 -15.85
C LEU A 365 30.13 -23.64 -14.54
N ASP A 366 29.50 -22.93 -13.63
CA ASP A 366 29.08 -23.47 -12.34
C ASP A 366 27.84 -24.34 -12.50
N TYR A 367 28.00 -25.66 -12.27
CA TYR A 367 26.90 -26.61 -12.20
C TYR A 367 26.54 -26.88 -10.73
N LYS A 368 25.24 -26.87 -10.42
CA LYS A 368 24.71 -27.13 -9.08
C LYS A 368 23.45 -27.95 -9.12
N GLU A 369 23.24 -28.71 -8.05
CA GLU A 369 21.99 -29.42 -7.74
C GLU A 369 21.41 -28.86 -6.44
N THR A 370 20.08 -28.81 -6.33
CA THR A 370 19.41 -28.39 -5.10
C THR A 370 19.07 -29.62 -4.23
N ALA A 371 18.82 -29.37 -2.94
CA ALA A 371 18.00 -30.27 -2.15
C ALA A 371 16.54 -30.28 -2.68
N SER A 372 15.72 -31.22 -2.24
CA SER A 372 14.29 -31.20 -2.54
C SER A 372 13.60 -30.03 -1.85
N PHE A 373 12.73 -29.32 -2.59
CA PHE A 373 11.99 -28.15 -2.08
C PHE A 373 10.52 -28.19 -2.53
N LYS A 374 9.64 -27.54 -1.77
CA LYS A 374 8.24 -27.35 -2.13
C LYS A 374 8.04 -26.03 -2.90
N TYR A 375 6.85 -25.84 -3.42
CA TYR A 375 6.51 -24.67 -4.27
C TYR A 375 6.82 -23.30 -3.64
N TYR A 376 6.64 -23.17 -2.32
CA TYR A 376 6.85 -21.92 -1.59
C TYR A 376 8.16 -21.87 -0.79
N ASP A 377 9.01 -22.89 -0.93
CA ASP A 377 10.27 -22.96 -0.20
C ASP A 377 11.34 -22.06 -0.85
N TYR A 378 12.33 -21.70 -0.04
CA TYR A 378 13.56 -21.10 -0.52
C TYR A 378 14.36 -22.16 -1.31
N ILE A 379 14.73 -21.82 -2.56
CA ILE A 379 15.53 -22.68 -3.42
C ILE A 379 16.99 -22.31 -3.24
N GLU A 380 17.81 -23.22 -2.73
CA GLU A 380 19.23 -22.99 -2.50
C GLU A 380 19.94 -22.53 -3.77
N GLY A 381 20.71 -21.45 -3.66
CA GLY A 381 21.44 -20.83 -4.78
C GLY A 381 20.59 -19.99 -5.74
N VAL A 382 19.25 -20.12 -5.70
CA VAL A 382 18.31 -19.39 -6.59
C VAL A 382 17.55 -18.31 -5.82
N GLY A 383 17.09 -18.62 -4.61
CA GLY A 383 16.30 -17.70 -3.75
C GLY A 383 14.83 -18.07 -3.64
N LEU A 384 14.08 -17.24 -2.92
CA LEU A 384 12.62 -17.33 -2.86
C LEU A 384 12.04 -16.60 -4.08
N ASN A 385 11.48 -17.36 -5.02
CA ASN A 385 10.95 -16.79 -6.26
C ASN A 385 9.78 -17.63 -6.80
N GLU A 386 8.56 -17.14 -6.61
CA GLU A 386 7.34 -17.85 -7.06
C GLU A 386 7.31 -18.09 -8.58
N ALA A 387 7.90 -17.18 -9.38
CA ALA A 387 7.95 -17.36 -10.83
C ALA A 387 8.84 -18.56 -11.20
N ILE A 388 9.96 -18.75 -10.50
CA ILE A 388 10.83 -19.92 -10.69
C ILE A 388 10.11 -21.19 -10.25
N SER A 389 9.48 -21.20 -9.08
CA SER A 389 8.69 -22.34 -8.62
C SER A 389 7.60 -22.72 -9.62
N LYS A 390 6.86 -21.72 -10.14
CA LYS A 390 5.85 -21.95 -11.19
C LYS A 390 6.43 -22.61 -12.44
N ILE A 391 7.62 -22.21 -12.86
CA ILE A 391 8.32 -22.81 -14.01
C ILE A 391 8.70 -24.24 -13.65
N VAL A 392 9.44 -24.47 -12.56
CA VAL A 392 9.95 -25.79 -12.15
C VAL A 392 8.83 -26.81 -12.03
N PHE A 393 7.75 -26.47 -11.32
CA PHE A 393 6.62 -27.38 -11.12
C PHE A 393 5.72 -27.57 -12.36
N SER A 394 6.02 -26.89 -13.47
CA SER A 394 5.37 -27.13 -14.77
C SER A 394 6.17 -28.05 -15.68
N LEU A 395 7.44 -28.30 -15.39
CA LEU A 395 8.32 -29.16 -16.17
C LEU A 395 8.05 -30.65 -15.91
N LYS A 396 8.44 -31.47 -16.87
CA LYS A 396 8.52 -32.93 -16.71
C LYS A 396 9.92 -33.29 -16.20
N LYS A 397 10.05 -34.43 -15.52
CA LYS A 397 11.34 -34.96 -15.11
C LYS A 397 12.28 -35.10 -16.31
N GLY A 398 13.52 -34.58 -16.18
CA GLY A 398 14.53 -34.51 -17.23
C GLY A 398 14.27 -33.42 -18.28
N GLU A 399 13.29 -32.52 -18.05
CA GLU A 399 13.02 -31.41 -18.97
C GLU A 399 13.78 -30.17 -18.54
N THR A 400 14.56 -29.62 -19.47
CA THR A 400 15.21 -28.31 -19.31
C THR A 400 14.24 -27.21 -19.72
N TYR A 401 14.10 -26.16 -18.88
CA TYR A 401 13.33 -24.99 -19.25
C TYR A 401 13.94 -24.30 -20.50
N PRO A 402 13.16 -24.01 -21.55
CA PRO A 402 13.69 -23.69 -22.88
C PRO A 402 14.38 -22.33 -23.00
N TYR A 403 14.41 -21.53 -21.93
CA TYR A 403 14.99 -20.18 -21.91
C TYR A 403 15.88 -19.98 -20.71
N PRO A 404 17.04 -19.27 -20.83
CA PRO A 404 17.80 -18.83 -19.67
C PRO A 404 16.96 -17.88 -18.79
N LEU A 405 17.07 -18.03 -17.47
CA LEU A 405 16.38 -17.18 -16.49
C LEU A 405 17.39 -16.20 -15.90
N PHE A 406 17.13 -14.90 -16.06
CA PHE A 406 18.01 -13.85 -15.56
C PHE A 406 17.54 -13.41 -14.18
N LEU A 407 18.34 -13.70 -13.15
CA LEU A 407 18.08 -13.37 -11.75
C LEU A 407 19.17 -12.44 -11.22
N GLN A 408 19.07 -12.09 -9.94
CA GLN A 408 20.00 -11.14 -9.31
C GLN A 408 21.48 -11.53 -9.41
N LYS A 409 21.80 -12.83 -9.32
CA LYS A 409 23.18 -13.32 -9.34
C LYS A 409 23.75 -13.58 -10.74
N GLY A 410 22.89 -13.77 -11.75
CA GLY A 410 23.33 -14.15 -13.09
C GLY A 410 22.23 -14.78 -13.93
N ALA A 411 22.61 -15.48 -14.98
CA ALA A 411 21.73 -16.29 -15.79
C ALA A 411 21.73 -17.75 -15.33
N TYR A 412 20.55 -18.35 -15.30
CA TYR A 412 20.32 -19.73 -14.89
C TYR A 412 19.72 -20.55 -16.04
N ILE A 413 20.29 -21.72 -16.30
CA ILE A 413 19.71 -22.74 -17.19
C ILE A 413 19.30 -23.88 -16.28
N ILE A 414 18.00 -24.16 -16.19
CA ILE A 414 17.41 -25.03 -15.17
C ILE A 414 16.80 -26.26 -15.82
N GLU A 415 17.05 -27.43 -15.23
CA GLU A 415 16.42 -28.70 -15.54
C GLU A 415 15.74 -29.29 -14.31
N LEU A 416 14.56 -29.89 -14.50
CA LEU A 416 13.87 -30.62 -13.44
C LEU A 416 14.45 -32.04 -13.31
N LYS A 417 15.25 -32.29 -12.27
CA LYS A 417 15.87 -33.57 -12.00
C LYS A 417 14.87 -34.57 -11.42
N GLU A 418 14.12 -34.15 -10.44
CA GLU A 418 13.14 -35.03 -9.78
C GLU A 418 11.90 -34.20 -9.38
N ILE A 419 10.75 -34.84 -9.42
CA ILE A 419 9.50 -34.35 -8.88
C ILE A 419 8.77 -35.48 -8.20
N SER A 420 8.26 -35.23 -6.98
CA SER A 420 7.47 -36.25 -6.28
C SER A 420 6.16 -36.52 -7.02
N LEU A 421 5.75 -37.77 -7.01
CA LEU A 421 4.48 -38.18 -7.58
C LEU A 421 3.33 -37.56 -6.78
N PHE A 422 2.22 -37.31 -7.46
CA PHE A 422 0.99 -36.92 -6.81
C PHE A 422 0.42 -38.09 -5.99
N ASP A 423 0.19 -37.88 -4.70
CA ASP A 423 -0.43 -38.87 -3.83
C ASP A 423 -1.95 -38.75 -3.87
N GLU A 424 -2.59 -39.59 -4.68
CA GLU A 424 -4.04 -39.61 -4.86
C GLU A 424 -4.78 -40.04 -3.58
N LYS A 425 -4.17 -40.98 -2.79
CA LYS A 425 -4.77 -41.48 -1.55
C LYS A 425 -4.76 -40.42 -0.46
N ASP A 426 -3.61 -39.75 -0.27
CA ASP A 426 -3.50 -38.64 0.71
C ASP A 426 -4.37 -37.47 0.30
N PHE A 427 -4.42 -37.11 -0.98
CA PHE A 427 -5.35 -36.07 -1.46
C PHE A 427 -6.80 -36.41 -1.17
N THR A 428 -7.24 -37.64 -1.40
CA THR A 428 -8.60 -38.09 -1.13
C THR A 428 -8.94 -37.98 0.35
N ALA A 429 -8.01 -38.31 1.23
CA ALA A 429 -8.19 -38.18 2.67
C ALA A 429 -8.26 -36.68 3.12
N LYS A 430 -7.58 -35.78 2.41
CA LYS A 430 -7.49 -34.33 2.73
C LYS A 430 -8.37 -33.44 1.84
N LYS A 431 -9.19 -34.05 0.99
CA LYS A 431 -10.00 -33.32 -0.01
C LYS A 431 -10.85 -32.23 0.60
N GLU A 432 -11.54 -32.52 1.70
CA GLU A 432 -12.41 -31.56 2.39
C GLU A 432 -11.61 -30.39 3.00
N GLU A 433 -10.45 -30.68 3.60
CA GLU A 433 -9.54 -29.68 4.14
C GLU A 433 -9.10 -28.69 3.04
N TYR A 434 -8.67 -29.21 1.89
CA TYR A 434 -8.21 -28.37 0.78
C TYR A 434 -9.35 -27.65 0.07
N ALA A 435 -10.55 -28.20 0.02
CA ALA A 435 -11.72 -27.51 -0.46
C ALA A 435 -12.06 -26.31 0.43
N GLN A 436 -12.00 -26.49 1.75
CA GLN A 436 -12.24 -25.40 2.71
C GLN A 436 -11.13 -24.33 2.66
N LYS A 437 -9.85 -24.75 2.59
CA LYS A 437 -8.72 -23.84 2.43
C LYS A 437 -8.82 -23.00 1.15
N LEU A 438 -9.19 -23.64 0.04
CA LEU A 438 -9.42 -22.97 -1.23
C LEU A 438 -10.59 -21.98 -1.14
N LYS A 439 -11.70 -22.41 -0.51
CA LYS A 439 -12.88 -21.57 -0.30
C LYS A 439 -12.49 -20.30 0.45
N SER A 440 -11.80 -20.41 1.57
CA SER A 440 -11.34 -19.26 2.36
C SER A 440 -10.43 -18.32 1.55
N TYR A 441 -9.49 -18.89 0.77
CA TYR A 441 -8.63 -18.11 -0.11
C TYR A 441 -9.44 -17.33 -1.18
N LEU A 442 -10.39 -17.99 -1.83
CA LEU A 442 -11.23 -17.36 -2.85
C LEU A 442 -12.15 -16.29 -2.25
N GLU A 443 -12.63 -16.49 -1.01
CA GLU A 443 -13.40 -15.48 -0.28
C GLU A 443 -12.60 -14.21 -0.05
N VAL A 444 -11.40 -14.32 0.49
CA VAL A 444 -10.53 -13.16 0.71
C VAL A 444 -10.22 -12.47 -0.61
N LYS A 445 -9.83 -13.23 -1.62
CA LYS A 445 -9.52 -12.69 -2.95
C LYS A 445 -10.72 -11.99 -3.59
N GLY A 446 -11.90 -12.59 -3.51
CA GLY A 446 -13.14 -12.02 -4.04
C GLY A 446 -13.53 -10.72 -3.32
N LYS A 447 -13.39 -10.67 -1.98
CA LYS A 447 -13.62 -9.45 -1.19
C LYS A 447 -12.66 -8.32 -1.59
N MET A 448 -11.36 -8.62 -1.71
CA MET A 448 -10.36 -7.64 -2.15
C MET A 448 -10.62 -7.13 -3.57
N GLN A 449 -11.01 -8.03 -4.49
CA GLN A 449 -11.35 -7.66 -5.86
C GLN A 449 -12.57 -6.74 -5.87
N LEU A 450 -13.63 -7.05 -5.13
CA LEU A 450 -14.83 -6.21 -5.03
C LEU A 450 -14.48 -4.80 -4.51
N ILE A 451 -13.67 -4.69 -3.47
CA ILE A 451 -13.22 -3.39 -2.94
C ILE A 451 -12.45 -2.59 -4.01
N SER A 452 -11.55 -3.26 -4.75
CA SER A 452 -10.80 -2.65 -5.85
C SER A 452 -11.73 -2.12 -6.96
N ASP A 453 -12.76 -2.90 -7.32
CA ASP A 453 -13.71 -2.53 -8.36
C ASP A 453 -14.62 -1.37 -7.90
N ILE A 454 -15.05 -1.37 -6.63
CA ILE A 454 -15.79 -0.26 -6.04
C ILE A 454 -14.93 1.01 -6.02
N LYS A 455 -13.66 0.91 -5.67
CA LYS A 455 -12.72 2.05 -5.69
C LYS A 455 -12.61 2.68 -7.08
N LYS A 456 -12.53 1.87 -8.13
CA LYS A 456 -12.53 2.34 -9.52
C LYS A 456 -13.87 2.95 -9.92
N GLU A 457 -14.98 2.27 -9.63
CA GLU A 457 -16.35 2.72 -9.92
C GLU A 457 -16.65 4.07 -9.27
N SER A 458 -16.29 4.21 -8.01
CA SER A 458 -16.54 5.40 -7.21
C SER A 458 -15.58 6.56 -7.52
N LYS A 459 -14.51 6.32 -8.28
CA LYS A 459 -13.41 7.28 -8.49
C LYS A 459 -12.85 7.83 -7.17
N ALA A 460 -12.79 6.94 -6.16
CA ALA A 460 -12.38 7.34 -4.81
C ALA A 460 -10.94 7.86 -4.78
N LYS A 461 -10.75 8.96 -4.03
CA LYS A 461 -9.44 9.56 -3.73
C LYS A 461 -9.31 9.67 -2.21
N PHE A 462 -8.21 9.18 -1.69
CA PHE A 462 -7.87 9.18 -0.26
C PHE A 462 -6.63 10.02 -0.01
#